data_8fd77cdb4a6ae622ff2c04a1a6c6ece0
#
_entry.id   8fd77cdb4a6ae622ff2c04a1a6c6ece0
#
_cell.length_a   1.000
_cell.length_b   1.000
_cell.length_c   1.000
_cell.angle_alpha   90.00
_cell.angle_beta   90.00
_cell.angle_gamma   90.00
#
_symmetry.space_group_name_H-M   'P 1'
#
loop_
_entity.id
_entity.type
_entity.pdbx_description
1 polymer ?
#
loop_
_entity_poly.entity_id
_entity_poly.type
_entity_poly.pdbx_seq_one_letter_code
_entity_poly.pdbx_strand_id
1 'polypeptide(L)' 'MRRQILEALKADAVGNIEKARLNIEIYLKNPVGIGEHPDVLAAIQDQIDIIAHEEERVEVLEKYFYNG' A
#
# COMPACT_ATOMS: atom_id res chain seq x y z
N MET A 1 21.48 -1.76 -14.97
CA MET A 1 21.35 -1.84 -13.50
C MET A 1 20.41 -0.78 -12.93
N ARG A 2 20.51 0.45 -13.39
CA ARG A 2 19.64 1.53 -12.91
C ARG A 2 18.14 1.20 -13.11
N ARG A 3 17.76 0.78 -14.30
CA ARG A 3 16.37 0.46 -14.62
C ARG A 3 15.85 -0.69 -13.76
N GLN A 4 16.67 -1.70 -13.54
CA GLN A 4 16.29 -2.86 -12.73
C GLN A 4 16.06 -2.48 -11.27
N ILE A 5 16.86 -1.56 -10.75
CA ILE A 5 16.68 -1.06 -9.37
C ILE A 5 15.36 -0.30 -9.26
N LEU A 6 15.09 0.59 -10.21
CA LEU A 6 13.85 1.37 -10.21
C LEU A 6 12.61 0.48 -10.35
N GLU A 7 12.67 -0.53 -11.22
CA GLU A 7 11.57 -1.49 -11.38
C GLU A 7 11.31 -2.28 -10.10
N ALA A 8 12.37 -2.69 -9.41
CA ALA A 8 12.22 -3.43 -8.16
C ALA A 8 11.60 -2.56 -7.07
N LEU A 9 12.02 -1.30 -6.96
CA LEU A 9 11.45 -0.37 -5.99
C LEU A 9 9.97 -0.10 -6.28
N LYS A 10 9.62 0.08 -7.55
CA LYS A 10 8.23 0.29 -7.95
C LYS A 10 7.39 -0.96 -7.70
N ALA A 11 7.90 -2.13 -8.03
CA ALA A 11 7.19 -3.40 -7.81
C ALA A 11 6.91 -3.62 -6.32
N ASP A 12 7.87 -3.28 -5.45
CA ASP A 12 7.68 -3.38 -4.01
C ASP A 12 6.54 -2.45 -3.55
N ALA A 13 6.56 -1.20 -3.98
CA ALA A 13 5.52 -0.24 -3.61
C ALA A 13 4.15 -0.67 -4.11
N VAL A 14 4.05 -1.11 -5.37
CA VAL A 14 2.79 -1.58 -5.96
C VAL A 14 2.28 -2.81 -5.21
N GLY A 15 3.17 -3.73 -4.86
CA GLY A 15 2.81 -4.92 -4.08
C GLY A 15 2.26 -4.56 -2.71
N ASN A 16 2.85 -3.58 -2.04
CA ASN A 16 2.39 -3.12 -0.74
C ASN A 16 1.00 -2.46 -0.84
N ILE A 17 0.76 -1.70 -1.92
CA ILE A 17 -0.55 -1.11 -2.17
C ILE A 17 -1.60 -2.22 -2.34
N GLU A 18 -1.31 -3.26 -3.12
CA GLU A 18 -2.23 -4.36 -3.33
C GLU A 18 -2.54 -5.11 -2.04
N LYS A 19 -1.53 -5.38 -1.22
CA LYS A 19 -1.74 -6.04 0.07
C LYS A 19 -2.66 -5.22 0.97
N ALA A 20 -2.40 -3.93 1.07
CA ALA A 20 -3.21 -3.05 1.91
C ALA A 20 -4.64 -2.95 1.39
N ARG A 21 -4.81 -2.85 0.08
CA ARG A 21 -6.13 -2.80 -0.55
C ARG A 21 -6.94 -4.06 -0.25
N LEU A 22 -6.31 -5.22 -0.37
CA LEU A 22 -6.96 -6.50 -0.08
C LEU A 22 -7.32 -6.63 1.41
N ASN A 23 -6.45 -6.16 2.30
CA ASN A 23 -6.76 -6.14 3.72
C ASN A 23 -8.00 -5.30 4.02
N ILE A 24 -8.12 -4.15 3.37
CA ILE A 24 -9.30 -3.30 3.53
C ILE A 24 -10.55 -4.03 3.05
N GLU A 25 -10.47 -4.71 1.91
CA GLU A 25 -11.60 -5.46 1.38
C GLU A 25 -12.03 -6.57 2.35
N ILE A 26 -11.09 -7.25 2.98
CA ILE A 26 -11.37 -8.28 3.98
C ILE A 26 -12.10 -7.65 5.18
N TYR A 27 -11.61 -6.53 5.69
CA TYR A 27 -12.24 -5.83 6.81
C TYR A 27 -13.65 -5.35 6.48
N LEU A 28 -13.86 -4.87 5.26
CA LEU A 28 -15.18 -4.40 4.84
C LEU A 28 -16.19 -5.54 4.76
N LYS A 29 -15.75 -6.73 4.37
CA LYS A 29 -16.62 -7.91 4.23
C LYS A 29 -16.89 -8.60 5.56
N ASN A 30 -15.92 -8.56 6.47
CA ASN A 30 -16.01 -9.34 7.71
C ASN A 30 -15.37 -8.57 8.87
N PRO A 31 -15.99 -7.47 9.31
CA PRO A 31 -15.43 -6.63 10.35
C PRO A 31 -15.30 -7.32 11.70
N VAL A 32 -16.11 -8.33 11.99
CA VAL A 32 -16.03 -9.07 13.27
C VAL A 32 -14.83 -10.00 13.36
N GLY A 33 -14.11 -10.21 12.27
CA GLY A 33 -12.94 -11.07 12.23
C GLY A 33 -11.66 -10.42 12.73
N ILE A 34 -11.71 -9.18 13.24
CA ILE A 34 -10.53 -8.42 13.63
C ILE A 34 -10.19 -8.58 15.12
N GLY A 35 -10.59 -9.66 15.74
CA GLY A 35 -10.24 -9.97 17.13
C GLY A 35 -11.15 -9.30 18.15
N GLU A 36 -10.69 -9.32 19.41
CA GLU A 36 -11.52 -8.96 20.54
C GLU A 36 -11.69 -7.46 20.76
N HIS A 37 -10.87 -6.66 20.12
CA HIS A 37 -10.97 -5.20 20.16
C HIS A 37 -11.29 -4.70 18.77
N PRO A 38 -12.57 -4.56 18.47
CA PRO A 38 -12.98 -4.26 17.09
C PRO A 38 -12.85 -2.78 16.77
N ASP A 39 -11.63 -2.26 16.80
CA ASP A 39 -11.39 -0.96 16.22
C ASP A 39 -11.13 -1.14 14.73
N VAL A 40 -12.18 -1.54 14.03
CA VAL A 40 -12.16 -1.79 12.60
C VAL A 40 -11.77 -0.55 11.84
N LEU A 41 -12.27 0.60 12.29
CA LEU A 41 -11.98 1.87 11.62
C LEU A 41 -10.50 2.21 11.69
N ALA A 42 -9.88 2.02 12.85
CA ALA A 42 -8.45 2.26 13.00
C ALA A 42 -7.64 1.30 12.14
N ALA A 43 -8.03 0.01 12.10
CA ALA A 43 -7.36 -0.97 11.26
C ALA A 43 -7.42 -0.60 9.78
N ILE A 44 -8.57 -0.14 9.32
CA ILE A 44 -8.74 0.32 7.93
C ILE A 44 -7.92 1.58 7.68
N GLN A 45 -7.92 2.52 8.60
CA GLN A 45 -7.12 3.75 8.48
C GLN A 45 -5.63 3.45 8.36
N ASP A 46 -5.12 2.49 9.13
CA ASP A 46 -3.72 2.08 9.02
C ASP A 46 -3.40 1.56 7.61
N GLN A 47 -4.31 0.80 7.02
CA GLN A 47 -4.11 0.30 5.66
C GLN A 47 -4.20 1.42 4.64
N ILE A 48 -5.09 2.39 4.83
CA ILE A 48 -5.19 3.57 3.97
C ILE A 48 -3.88 4.36 4.01
N ASP A 49 -3.29 4.52 5.19
CA ASP A 49 -2.02 5.23 5.35
C ASP A 49 -0.89 4.53 4.58
N ILE A 50 -0.88 3.19 4.59
CA ILE A 50 0.09 2.43 3.79
C ILE A 50 -0.09 2.71 2.31
N ILE A 51 -1.33 2.69 1.81
CA ILE A 51 -1.62 2.98 0.40
C ILE A 51 -1.13 4.38 0.04
N ALA A 52 -1.49 5.37 0.84
CA ALA A 52 -1.11 6.77 0.60
C ALA A 52 0.41 6.93 0.55
N HIS A 53 1.11 6.32 1.50
CA HIS A 53 2.56 6.38 1.58
C HIS A 53 3.23 5.72 0.38
N GLU A 54 2.75 4.55 0.00
CA GLU A 54 3.34 3.80 -1.12
C GLU A 54 3.01 4.45 -2.47
N GLU A 55 1.81 5.02 -2.62
CA GLU A 55 1.46 5.78 -3.83
C GLU A 55 2.37 7.00 -3.99
N GLU A 56 2.69 7.66 -2.89
CA GLU A 56 3.63 8.78 -2.93
C GLU A 56 5.01 8.31 -3.39
N ARG A 57 5.47 7.15 -2.93
CA ARG A 57 6.75 6.58 -3.38
C ARG A 57 6.77 6.34 -4.88
N VAL A 58 5.70 5.77 -5.42
CA VAL A 58 5.59 5.54 -6.87
C VAL A 58 5.64 6.87 -7.62
N GLU A 59 4.89 7.85 -7.14
CA GLU A 59 4.87 9.18 -7.75
C GLU A 59 6.26 9.83 -7.76
N VAL A 60 6.98 9.74 -6.65
CA VAL A 60 8.34 10.27 -6.54
C VAL A 60 9.27 9.56 -7.51
N LEU A 61 9.21 8.22 -7.58
CA LEU A 61 10.02 7.47 -8.53
C LEU A 61 9.76 7.91 -9.97
N GLU A 62 8.50 8.03 -10.34
CA GLU A 62 8.13 8.42 -11.71
C GLU A 62 8.51 9.86 -12.02
N LYS A 63 8.31 10.77 -11.06
CA LYS A 63 8.57 12.18 -11.26
C LYS A 63 10.05 12.49 -11.42
N TYR A 64 10.91 11.85 -10.62
CA TYR A 64 12.31 12.24 -10.55
C TYR A 64 13.28 11.27 -11.21
N PHE A 65 12.90 10.03 -11.41
CA PHE A 65 13.86 9.00 -11.81
C PHE A 65 13.52 8.28 -13.12
N TYR A 66 12.25 8.21 -13.48
CA TYR A 66 11.85 7.52 -14.71
C TYR A 66 11.99 8.37 -15.96
N ASN A 67 12.06 9.67 -15.81
CA ASN A 67 12.16 10.59 -16.94
C ASN A 67 13.59 10.97 -17.30
N GLY A 68 14.55 10.33 -16.68
CA GLY A 68 15.95 10.57 -16.98
C GLY A 68 16.53 9.58 -17.97
#